data_cc598c555a8606cd781494c4b837e824
#
_entry.id   cc598c555a8606cd781494c4b837e824
#
_cell.length_a   1.000
_cell.length_b   1.000
_cell.length_c   1.000
_cell.angle_alpha   90.00
_cell.angle_beta   90.00
_cell.angle_gamma   90.00
#
_symmetry.space_group_name_H-M   'P 1'
#
loop_
_entity.id
_entity.type
_entity.pdbx_description
1 polymer ?
#
loop_
_entity_poly.entity_id
_entity_poly.type
_entity_poly.pdbx_seq_one_letter_code
_entity_poly.pdbx_strand_id
1 'polypeptide(L)'
;MKVGILCENYFPTLGGEQEHILNLRRHLEAPGDGSPPIDVRIIVPHVAYDTWHGPADDDHVLRPAHSIRIHGAGSASEATLTPKAFGALRRLFARERFDLLHIHAPCDIGLPSWALWTFDGPIVGTIHSYFSHTKARTLAAPWYRYVMRRMTRVIAVSEAARDTIARYANFDCTIIGNGVDCDAFEAGRPMAKFADGMTNILSVGRLEHRNGIDLVIDAFALLARDRPTLRLLLAGEGPSRATYEAQVGRLPTSIATRVVFLGAVWGERANLYASAHCFALGARKASFSILLLEGLASGLRVAALPGEGTARAGDHWSLAELAQSGTPEAYAAALERALAPADQTYLADARAMARRYDWGRIVPRIRDVYGEALAARLMS
;
A
#
# COMPACT_ATOMS: atom_id res chain seq x y z
N MET A 1 -20.77 -16.26 7.35
CA MET A 1 -19.52 -16.59 6.62
C MET A 1 -18.33 -16.18 7.47
N LYS A 2 -17.34 -17.08 7.58
CA LYS A 2 -16.09 -16.80 8.30
C LYS A 2 -14.90 -16.83 7.33
N VAL A 3 -14.14 -15.74 7.25
CA VAL A 3 -13.04 -15.56 6.31
C VAL A 3 -11.72 -15.42 7.07
N GLY A 4 -10.71 -16.19 6.65
CA GLY A 4 -9.33 -15.99 7.09
C GLY A 4 -8.59 -15.12 6.08
N ILE A 5 -8.19 -13.91 6.46
CA ILE A 5 -7.29 -13.07 5.65
C ILE A 5 -5.85 -13.39 6.05
N LEU A 6 -5.07 -13.90 5.11
CA LEU A 6 -3.71 -14.34 5.37
C LEU A 6 -2.68 -13.54 4.59
N CYS A 7 -1.63 -13.07 5.26
CA CYS A 7 -0.50 -12.42 4.63
C CYS A 7 0.80 -12.68 5.40
N GLU A 8 1.94 -12.49 4.74
CA GLU A 8 3.26 -12.61 5.37
C GLU A 8 3.65 -11.32 6.10
N ASN A 9 3.30 -10.17 5.55
CA ASN A 9 3.67 -8.86 6.09
C ASN A 9 2.44 -8.14 6.66
N TYR A 10 2.50 -7.82 7.94
CA TYR A 10 1.44 -7.08 8.65
C TYR A 10 2.05 -6.13 9.68
N PHE A 11 1.20 -5.45 10.47
CA PHE A 11 1.71 -4.63 11.56
C PHE A 11 2.63 -5.44 12.51
N PRO A 12 3.69 -4.80 13.02
CA PRO A 12 3.98 -3.37 13.10
C PRO A 12 4.67 -2.75 11.86
N THR A 13 4.88 -3.50 10.78
CA THR A 13 5.42 -2.93 9.55
C THR A 13 4.35 -2.09 8.87
N LEU A 14 4.60 -0.77 8.68
CA LEU A 14 3.69 0.11 7.97
C LEU A 14 3.84 -0.06 6.45
N GLY A 15 2.71 -0.06 5.74
CA GLY A 15 2.67 -0.12 4.28
C GLY A 15 1.24 -0.20 3.75
N GLY A 16 1.06 0.05 2.46
CA GLY A 16 -0.26 0.10 1.84
C GLY A 16 -1.03 -1.22 1.90
N GLU A 17 -0.34 -2.37 1.84
CA GLU A 17 -0.96 -3.68 1.95
C GLU A 17 -1.53 -3.92 3.35
N GLN A 18 -0.75 -3.61 4.40
CA GLN A 18 -1.14 -3.77 5.79
C GLN A 18 -2.37 -2.93 6.14
N GLU A 19 -2.38 -1.70 5.67
CA GLU A 19 -3.51 -0.78 5.86
C GLU A 19 -4.74 -1.23 5.06
N HIS A 20 -4.53 -1.71 3.84
CA HIS A 20 -5.60 -2.29 3.04
C HIS A 20 -6.24 -3.48 3.76
N ILE A 21 -5.46 -4.41 4.30
CA ILE A 21 -5.95 -5.58 5.03
C ILE A 21 -6.75 -5.18 6.27
N LEU A 22 -6.24 -4.24 7.07
CA LEU A 22 -6.93 -3.76 8.25
C LEU A 22 -8.27 -3.10 7.91
N ASN A 23 -8.28 -2.23 6.90
CA ASN A 23 -9.51 -1.53 6.50
C ASN A 23 -10.48 -2.49 5.79
N LEU A 24 -9.99 -3.42 4.98
CA LEU A 24 -10.84 -4.48 4.40
C LEU A 24 -11.57 -5.26 5.50
N ARG A 25 -10.85 -5.70 6.54
CA ARG A 25 -11.47 -6.36 7.68
C ARG A 25 -12.58 -5.49 8.30
N ARG A 26 -12.28 -4.23 8.64
CA ARG A 26 -13.24 -3.32 9.27
C ARG A 26 -14.54 -3.18 8.46
N HIS A 27 -14.42 -3.02 7.15
CA HIS A 27 -15.58 -2.85 6.28
C HIS A 27 -16.31 -4.17 5.96
N LEU A 28 -15.64 -5.33 6.06
CA LEU A 28 -16.31 -6.63 5.99
C LEU A 28 -17.08 -6.96 7.26
N GLU A 29 -16.55 -6.59 8.43
CA GLU A 29 -17.19 -6.80 9.74
C GLU A 29 -18.32 -5.79 10.01
N ALA A 30 -18.21 -4.56 9.50
CA ALA A 30 -19.21 -3.49 9.66
C ALA A 30 -19.50 -2.83 8.30
N PRO A 31 -20.20 -3.52 7.39
CA PRO A 31 -20.51 -2.98 6.07
C PRO A 31 -21.51 -1.83 6.16
N GLY A 32 -21.19 -0.70 5.52
CA GLY A 32 -22.03 0.50 5.49
C GLY A 32 -23.26 0.38 4.58
N ASP A 33 -23.36 -0.67 3.76
CA ASP A 33 -24.42 -0.89 2.77
C ASP A 33 -25.59 -1.78 3.30
N GLY A 34 -25.56 -2.13 4.58
CA GLY A 34 -26.55 -3.03 5.18
C GLY A 34 -26.37 -4.51 4.86
N SER A 35 -25.32 -4.91 4.16
CA SER A 35 -24.99 -6.30 3.91
C SER A 35 -24.69 -7.05 5.22
N PRO A 36 -24.90 -8.38 5.31
CA PRO A 36 -24.58 -9.14 6.51
C PRO A 36 -23.08 -9.04 6.86
N PRO A 37 -22.70 -8.84 8.13
CA PRO A 37 -21.31 -8.88 8.57
C PRO A 37 -20.63 -10.19 8.24
N ILE A 38 -19.32 -10.12 7.95
CA ILE A 38 -18.46 -11.28 7.76
C ILE A 38 -17.56 -11.41 8.99
N ASP A 39 -17.48 -12.58 9.59
CA ASP A 39 -16.51 -12.87 10.66
C ASP A 39 -15.12 -13.01 10.04
N VAL A 40 -14.22 -12.07 10.34
CA VAL A 40 -12.88 -12.02 9.75
C VAL A 40 -11.83 -12.33 10.80
N ARG A 41 -10.85 -13.17 10.45
CA ARG A 41 -9.61 -13.36 11.21
C ARG A 41 -8.43 -13.04 10.32
N ILE A 42 -7.49 -12.25 10.84
CA ILE A 42 -6.22 -11.93 10.17
C ILE A 42 -5.17 -12.94 10.64
N ILE A 43 -4.55 -13.64 9.71
CA ILE A 43 -3.57 -14.71 9.97
C ILE A 43 -2.21 -14.24 9.47
N VAL A 44 -1.29 -14.00 10.40
CA VAL A 44 0.02 -13.38 10.13
C VAL A 44 1.10 -14.01 11.01
N PRO A 45 2.38 -13.91 10.67
CA PRO A 45 3.42 -14.46 11.53
C PRO A 45 3.66 -13.59 12.77
N HIS A 46 4.26 -14.18 13.78
CA HIS A 46 4.94 -13.43 14.84
C HIS A 46 6.20 -12.79 14.26
N VAL A 47 6.36 -11.51 14.53
CA VAL A 47 7.53 -10.71 14.13
C VAL A 47 8.19 -10.12 15.38
N ALA A 48 9.52 -10.09 15.41
CA ALA A 48 10.28 -9.44 16.47
C ALA A 48 10.61 -8.00 16.02
N TYR A 49 10.08 -7.02 16.71
CA TYR A 49 10.35 -5.60 16.47
C TYR A 49 10.65 -4.90 17.79
N ASP A 50 11.65 -4.01 17.75
CA ASP A 50 12.00 -3.18 18.91
C ASP A 50 10.98 -2.06 19.12
N THR A 51 10.29 -1.64 18.07
CA THR A 51 9.29 -0.57 18.11
C THR A 51 8.04 -0.99 17.35
N TRP A 52 6.89 -0.88 18.01
CA TRP A 52 5.59 -1.17 17.40
C TRP A 52 5.00 0.09 16.77
N HIS A 53 4.66 0.01 15.49
CA HIS A 53 3.93 1.05 14.76
C HIS A 53 2.60 0.48 14.26
N GLY A 54 1.53 1.26 14.42
CA GLY A 54 0.18 0.85 14.02
C GLY A 54 -0.68 0.36 15.18
N PRO A 55 -1.86 -0.22 14.91
CA PRO A 55 -2.77 -0.72 15.93
C PRO A 55 -2.18 -1.94 16.65
N ALA A 56 -2.49 -2.08 17.92
CA ALA A 56 -2.22 -3.33 18.65
C ALA A 56 -3.03 -4.48 18.05
N ASP A 57 -2.52 -5.70 18.21
CA ASP A 57 -3.30 -6.89 17.90
C ASP A 57 -4.53 -6.97 18.81
N ASP A 58 -5.62 -7.43 18.23
CA ASP A 58 -6.85 -7.80 18.93
C ASP A 58 -7.13 -9.31 18.76
N ASP A 59 -8.22 -9.80 19.32
CA ASP A 59 -8.60 -11.23 19.28
C ASP A 59 -8.85 -11.75 17.85
N HIS A 60 -8.91 -10.87 16.86
CA HIS A 60 -9.07 -11.22 15.44
C HIS A 60 -7.72 -11.45 14.75
N VAL A 61 -6.59 -11.10 15.36
CA VAL A 61 -5.25 -11.30 14.80
C VAL A 61 -4.63 -12.58 15.35
N LEU A 62 -4.39 -13.54 14.47
CA LEU A 62 -3.89 -14.88 14.80
C LEU A 62 -2.45 -15.02 14.29
N ARG A 63 -1.53 -15.33 15.20
CA ARG A 63 -0.09 -15.47 14.89
C ARG A 63 0.41 -16.89 15.13
N PRO A 64 0.20 -17.83 14.16
CA PRO A 64 0.48 -19.24 14.37
C PRO A 64 1.97 -19.62 14.31
N ALA A 65 2.82 -18.80 13.73
CA ALA A 65 4.25 -19.11 13.50
C ALA A 65 5.11 -17.85 13.56
N HIS A 66 6.43 -18.05 13.74
CA HIS A 66 7.41 -16.96 13.72
C HIS A 66 8.01 -16.78 12.33
N SER A 67 8.21 -15.53 11.91
CA SER A 67 8.98 -15.15 10.74
C SER A 67 10.41 -14.79 11.10
N ILE A 68 11.24 -14.72 10.05
CA ILE A 68 12.56 -14.11 10.09
C ILE A 68 12.60 -12.95 9.11
N ARG A 69 13.35 -11.91 9.44
CA ARG A 69 13.54 -10.77 8.55
C ARG A 69 14.58 -11.09 7.49
N ILE A 70 14.19 -10.93 6.23
CA ILE A 70 15.06 -11.08 5.07
C ILE A 70 15.28 -9.72 4.43
N HIS A 71 16.55 -9.36 4.22
CA HIS A 71 16.94 -8.14 3.52
C HIS A 71 17.30 -8.46 2.08
N GLY A 72 16.71 -7.76 1.13
CA GLY A 72 17.01 -7.94 -0.29
C GLY A 72 16.49 -6.81 -1.15
N ALA A 73 17.16 -6.51 -2.25
CA ALA A 73 16.76 -5.53 -3.26
C ALA A 73 16.38 -4.13 -2.71
N GLY A 74 17.02 -3.70 -1.60
CA GLY A 74 16.78 -2.39 -0.99
C GLY A 74 15.51 -2.31 -0.14
N SER A 75 14.93 -3.44 0.23
CA SER A 75 13.78 -3.56 1.12
C SER A 75 13.99 -4.69 2.14
N ALA A 76 13.26 -4.64 3.25
CA ALA A 76 13.18 -5.73 4.20
C ALA A 76 11.78 -6.34 4.15
N SER A 77 11.69 -7.65 4.16
CA SER A 77 10.44 -8.42 4.20
C SER A 77 10.54 -9.53 5.23
N GLU A 78 9.42 -9.96 5.73
CA GLU A 78 9.34 -11.12 6.61
C GLU A 78 9.25 -12.41 5.78
N ALA A 79 9.70 -13.55 6.33
CA ALA A 79 9.49 -14.86 5.73
C ALA A 79 9.36 -15.95 6.80
N THR A 80 8.27 -16.68 6.76
CA THR A 80 7.99 -17.80 7.66
C THR A 80 8.51 -19.10 7.04
N LEU A 81 9.80 -19.41 7.28
CA LEU A 81 10.47 -20.55 6.64
C LEU A 81 10.41 -21.84 7.48
N THR A 82 9.93 -21.79 8.73
CA THR A 82 9.90 -22.93 9.63
C THR A 82 8.85 -23.98 9.21
N PRO A 83 9.21 -25.28 9.06
CA PRO A 83 8.25 -26.34 8.80
C PRO A 83 7.18 -26.51 9.90
N LYS A 84 7.44 -26.01 11.13
CA LYS A 84 6.47 -26.00 12.23
C LYS A 84 5.21 -25.21 11.88
N ALA A 85 5.32 -24.23 10.97
CA ALA A 85 4.19 -23.45 10.45
C ALA A 85 3.12 -24.32 9.81
N PHE A 86 3.51 -25.40 9.09
CA PHE A 86 2.56 -26.35 8.48
C PHE A 86 1.62 -26.96 9.53
N GLY A 87 2.18 -27.53 10.62
CA GLY A 87 1.38 -28.13 11.68
C GLY A 87 0.55 -27.11 12.46
N ALA A 88 1.09 -25.89 12.65
CA ALA A 88 0.38 -24.81 13.32
C ALA A 88 -0.83 -24.33 12.51
N LEU A 89 -0.68 -24.14 11.18
CA LEU A 89 -1.78 -23.76 10.30
C LEU A 89 -2.84 -24.86 10.21
N ARG A 90 -2.46 -26.13 10.11
CA ARG A 90 -3.44 -27.24 10.12
C ARG A 90 -4.31 -27.21 11.37
N ARG A 91 -3.71 -27.05 12.56
CA ARG A 91 -4.46 -26.95 13.83
C ARG A 91 -5.33 -25.70 13.86
N LEU A 92 -4.82 -24.57 13.37
CA LEU A 92 -5.57 -23.32 13.28
C LEU A 92 -6.80 -23.48 12.39
N PHE A 93 -6.64 -23.99 11.18
CA PHE A 93 -7.75 -24.15 10.22
C PHE A 93 -8.80 -25.16 10.73
N ALA A 94 -8.38 -26.25 11.38
CA ALA A 94 -9.28 -27.21 12.00
C ALA A 94 -10.11 -26.58 13.15
N ARG A 95 -9.52 -25.68 13.92
CA ARG A 95 -10.19 -24.96 15.01
C ARG A 95 -11.13 -23.88 14.50
N GLU A 96 -10.65 -23.02 13.61
CA GLU A 96 -11.37 -21.83 13.16
C GLU A 96 -12.47 -22.14 12.15
N ARG A 97 -12.32 -23.22 11.35
CA ARG A 97 -13.30 -23.67 10.33
C ARG A 97 -13.69 -22.55 9.37
N PHE A 98 -12.69 -21.95 8.72
CA PHE A 98 -12.93 -20.91 7.71
C PHE A 98 -13.72 -21.46 6.52
N ASP A 99 -14.70 -20.69 6.07
CA ASP A 99 -15.43 -20.96 4.83
C ASP A 99 -14.54 -20.67 3.61
N LEU A 100 -13.63 -19.69 3.74
CA LEU A 100 -12.75 -19.20 2.67
C LEU A 100 -11.47 -18.62 3.27
N LEU A 101 -10.34 -18.79 2.57
CA LEU A 101 -9.14 -18.02 2.80
C LEU A 101 -8.97 -16.94 1.73
N HIS A 102 -8.62 -15.71 2.16
CA HIS A 102 -8.17 -14.65 1.29
C HIS A 102 -6.68 -14.40 1.54
N ILE A 103 -5.83 -14.81 0.61
CA ILE A 103 -4.38 -14.71 0.73
C ILE A 103 -3.89 -13.45 -0.01
N HIS A 104 -3.30 -12.51 0.72
CA HIS A 104 -2.62 -11.36 0.13
C HIS A 104 -1.18 -11.72 -0.22
N ALA A 105 -0.71 -11.22 -1.38
CA ALA A 105 0.58 -11.59 -1.95
C ALA A 105 0.80 -13.13 -2.02
N PRO A 106 -0.08 -13.91 -2.68
CA PRO A 106 -0.12 -15.37 -2.59
C PRO A 106 1.14 -16.06 -3.12
N CYS A 107 1.97 -15.36 -3.90
CA CYS A 107 3.22 -15.88 -4.44
C CYS A 107 4.42 -15.69 -3.51
N ASP A 108 4.25 -15.01 -2.38
CA ASP A 108 5.31 -14.82 -1.40
C ASP A 108 5.66 -16.15 -0.73
N ILE A 109 6.96 -16.35 -0.49
CA ILE A 109 7.46 -17.52 0.23
C ILE A 109 7.29 -17.26 1.73
N GLY A 110 6.63 -18.18 2.42
CA GLY A 110 6.37 -18.05 3.84
C GLY A 110 5.01 -18.60 4.24
N LEU A 111 4.28 -17.89 5.09
CA LEU A 111 2.97 -18.28 5.57
C LEU A 111 1.96 -18.55 4.42
N PRO A 112 1.91 -17.72 3.34
CA PRO A 112 1.10 -18.00 2.16
C PRO A 112 1.38 -19.38 1.58
N SER A 113 2.66 -19.73 1.40
CA SER A 113 3.07 -21.04 0.85
C SER A 113 2.58 -22.21 1.70
N TRP A 114 2.73 -22.11 3.03
CA TRP A 114 2.25 -23.15 3.95
C TRP A 114 0.73 -23.27 3.95
N ALA A 115 0.01 -22.15 3.80
CA ALA A 115 -1.46 -22.17 3.70
C ALA A 115 -1.96 -22.92 2.47
N LEU A 116 -1.28 -22.78 1.32
CA LEU A 116 -1.64 -23.50 0.08
C LEU A 116 -1.60 -25.02 0.24
N TRP A 117 -0.78 -25.54 1.14
CA TRP A 117 -0.63 -26.98 1.37
C TRP A 117 -1.46 -27.51 2.55
N THR A 118 -2.04 -26.62 3.34
CA THR A 118 -2.74 -26.99 4.59
C THR A 118 -4.22 -26.69 4.60
N PHE A 119 -4.70 -25.89 3.65
CA PHE A 119 -6.11 -25.52 3.56
C PHE A 119 -6.78 -26.16 2.34
N ASP A 120 -7.85 -26.89 2.59
CA ASP A 120 -8.59 -27.61 1.54
C ASP A 120 -9.84 -26.85 1.03
N GLY A 121 -10.10 -25.66 1.59
CA GLY A 121 -11.21 -24.79 1.20
C GLY A 121 -10.94 -23.92 -0.02
N PRO A 122 -11.93 -23.11 -0.44
CA PRO A 122 -11.74 -22.11 -1.50
C PRO A 122 -10.75 -21.02 -1.07
N ILE A 123 -9.89 -20.64 -2.01
CA ILE A 123 -8.85 -19.63 -1.80
C ILE A 123 -9.03 -18.51 -2.81
N VAL A 124 -9.14 -17.28 -2.29
CA VAL A 124 -9.02 -16.05 -3.09
C VAL A 124 -7.61 -15.50 -2.89
N GLY A 125 -6.93 -15.14 -3.97
CA GLY A 125 -5.61 -14.50 -3.89
C GLY A 125 -5.66 -13.06 -4.35
N THR A 126 -5.04 -12.12 -3.63
CA THR A 126 -4.87 -10.73 -4.11
C THR A 126 -3.42 -10.40 -4.40
N ILE A 127 -3.14 -9.98 -5.65
CA ILE A 127 -1.83 -9.55 -6.12
C ILE A 127 -1.72 -8.04 -5.93
N HIS A 128 -0.81 -7.61 -5.01
CA HIS A 128 -0.60 -6.19 -4.68
C HIS A 128 0.62 -5.58 -5.36
N SER A 129 1.63 -6.37 -5.67
CA SER A 129 2.96 -5.88 -5.99
C SER A 129 3.23 -5.84 -7.49
N TYR A 130 3.99 -4.82 -7.90
CA TYR A 130 4.66 -4.77 -9.19
C TYR A 130 6.15 -5.05 -9.02
N PHE A 131 6.69 -5.99 -9.80
CA PHE A 131 8.13 -6.20 -9.91
C PHE A 131 8.58 -6.37 -11.35
N SER A 132 9.79 -5.86 -11.62
CA SER A 132 10.43 -6.01 -12.91
C SER A 132 10.74 -7.47 -13.21
N HIS A 133 10.77 -7.80 -14.48
CA HIS A 133 11.20 -9.12 -14.95
C HIS A 133 12.67 -9.40 -14.56
N THR A 134 12.95 -10.61 -14.05
CA THR A 134 14.29 -11.09 -13.76
C THR A 134 14.44 -12.56 -14.14
N LYS A 135 15.69 -13.00 -14.45
CA LYS A 135 15.98 -14.41 -14.74
C LYS A 135 15.60 -15.33 -13.57
N ALA A 136 15.81 -14.89 -12.33
CA ALA A 136 15.43 -15.64 -11.13
C ALA A 136 13.91 -15.89 -11.07
N ARG A 137 13.09 -14.91 -11.43
CA ARG A 137 11.62 -15.08 -11.49
C ARG A 137 11.19 -15.99 -12.63
N THR A 138 11.90 -15.99 -13.74
CA THR A 138 11.64 -16.96 -14.81
C THR A 138 11.91 -18.40 -14.33
N LEU A 139 12.97 -18.64 -13.57
CA LEU A 139 13.23 -19.93 -12.94
C LEU A 139 12.15 -20.31 -11.92
N ALA A 140 11.56 -19.34 -11.23
CA ALA A 140 10.45 -19.52 -10.31
C ALA A 140 9.07 -19.67 -10.99
N ALA A 141 8.97 -19.64 -12.32
CA ALA A 141 7.71 -19.77 -13.06
C ALA A 141 6.88 -21.03 -12.68
N PRO A 142 7.48 -22.23 -12.42
CA PRO A 142 6.72 -23.37 -11.94
C PRO A 142 5.99 -23.10 -10.61
N TRP A 143 6.61 -22.33 -9.71
CA TRP A 143 6.00 -21.91 -8.45
C TRP A 143 4.80 -21.00 -8.70
N TYR A 144 4.95 -19.96 -9.54
CA TYR A 144 3.83 -19.06 -9.88
C TYR A 144 2.64 -19.83 -10.49
N ARG A 145 2.92 -20.79 -11.39
CA ARG A 145 1.89 -21.65 -11.99
C ARG A 145 1.19 -22.52 -10.97
N TYR A 146 1.94 -23.09 -10.03
CA TYR A 146 1.37 -23.89 -8.94
C TYR A 146 0.45 -23.03 -8.07
N VAL A 147 0.92 -21.86 -7.61
CA VAL A 147 0.15 -20.94 -6.80
C VAL A 147 -1.15 -20.55 -7.50
N MET A 148 -1.08 -20.10 -8.76
CA MET A 148 -2.27 -19.65 -9.49
C MET A 148 -3.29 -20.78 -9.68
N ARG A 149 -2.85 -22.03 -9.88
CA ARG A 149 -3.76 -23.20 -9.96
C ARG A 149 -4.45 -23.54 -8.64
N ARG A 150 -3.88 -23.14 -7.52
CA ARG A 150 -4.45 -23.35 -6.19
C ARG A 150 -5.49 -22.29 -5.82
N MET A 151 -5.49 -21.16 -6.52
CA MET A 151 -6.48 -20.10 -6.31
C MET A 151 -7.82 -20.51 -6.95
N THR A 152 -8.91 -20.36 -6.19
CA THR A 152 -10.28 -20.49 -6.72
C THR A 152 -10.65 -19.25 -7.52
N ARG A 153 -10.22 -18.07 -7.03
CA ARG A 153 -10.34 -16.78 -7.70
C ARG A 153 -9.11 -15.93 -7.42
N VAL A 154 -8.79 -15.03 -8.34
CA VAL A 154 -7.68 -14.09 -8.19
C VAL A 154 -8.18 -12.67 -8.37
N ILE A 155 -7.75 -11.80 -7.48
CA ILE A 155 -7.89 -10.33 -7.57
C ILE A 155 -6.50 -9.77 -7.89
N ALA A 156 -6.43 -8.79 -8.77
CA ALA A 156 -5.25 -7.96 -8.92
C ALA A 156 -5.64 -6.49 -8.69
N VAL A 157 -4.82 -5.76 -7.93
CA VAL A 157 -5.14 -4.35 -7.60
C VAL A 157 -5.06 -3.43 -8.82
N SER A 158 -4.43 -3.88 -9.89
CA SER A 158 -4.31 -3.16 -11.16
C SER A 158 -3.87 -4.12 -12.26
N GLU A 159 -3.91 -3.65 -13.50
CA GLU A 159 -3.32 -4.37 -14.63
C GLU A 159 -1.79 -4.54 -14.46
N ALA A 160 -1.10 -3.52 -13.91
CA ALA A 160 0.33 -3.62 -13.63
C ALA A 160 0.65 -4.76 -12.64
N ALA A 161 -0.16 -4.91 -11.59
CA ALA A 161 -0.02 -6.00 -10.63
C ALA A 161 -0.31 -7.36 -11.28
N ARG A 162 -1.39 -7.49 -12.08
CA ARG A 162 -1.71 -8.69 -12.86
C ARG A 162 -0.54 -9.12 -13.74
N ASP A 163 -0.02 -8.18 -14.53
CA ASP A 163 1.01 -8.46 -15.53
C ASP A 163 2.33 -8.94 -14.91
N THR A 164 2.56 -8.60 -13.66
CA THR A 164 3.71 -9.09 -12.90
C THR A 164 3.74 -10.62 -12.82
N ILE A 165 2.60 -11.25 -12.60
CA ILE A 165 2.46 -12.71 -12.49
C ILE A 165 2.08 -13.34 -13.84
N ALA A 166 1.28 -12.65 -14.67
CA ALA A 166 0.83 -13.14 -15.97
C ALA A 166 1.98 -13.48 -16.95
N ARG A 167 3.16 -12.88 -16.74
CA ARG A 167 4.40 -13.24 -17.48
C ARG A 167 4.87 -14.67 -17.21
N TYR A 168 4.46 -15.29 -16.12
CA TYR A 168 4.97 -16.58 -15.64
C TYR A 168 3.90 -17.66 -15.52
N ALA A 169 2.65 -17.26 -15.39
CA ALA A 169 1.51 -18.16 -15.25
C ALA A 169 0.30 -17.61 -16.02
N ASN A 170 -0.50 -18.52 -16.61
CA ASN A 170 -1.80 -18.15 -17.16
C ASN A 170 -2.87 -18.31 -16.07
N PHE A 171 -3.69 -17.28 -15.85
CA PHE A 171 -4.78 -17.27 -14.89
C PHE A 171 -5.76 -16.12 -15.21
N ASP A 172 -7.01 -16.30 -14.83
CA ASP A 172 -8.03 -15.27 -14.87
C ASP A 172 -8.03 -14.48 -13.56
N CYS A 173 -8.26 -13.18 -13.63
CA CYS A 173 -8.39 -12.35 -12.43
C CYS A 173 -9.39 -11.20 -12.63
N THR A 174 -9.97 -10.77 -11.53
CA THR A 174 -10.77 -9.55 -11.45
C THR A 174 -9.90 -8.39 -11.01
N ILE A 175 -9.92 -7.27 -11.73
CA ILE A 175 -9.20 -6.07 -11.31
C ILE A 175 -10.05 -5.31 -10.30
N ILE A 176 -9.59 -5.27 -9.05
CA ILE A 176 -10.22 -4.53 -7.95
C ILE A 176 -9.12 -3.73 -7.24
N GLY A 177 -9.15 -2.41 -7.38
CA GLY A 177 -8.17 -1.52 -6.74
C GLY A 177 -8.24 -1.56 -5.21
N ASN A 178 -7.22 -1.01 -4.55
CA ASN A 178 -7.26 -0.86 -3.11
C ASN A 178 -8.28 0.22 -2.71
N GLY A 179 -8.91 0.04 -1.56
CA GLY A 179 -9.86 1.00 -1.00
C GLY A 179 -9.16 2.18 -0.32
N VAL A 180 -9.82 3.33 -0.33
CA VAL A 180 -9.46 4.54 0.42
C VAL A 180 -10.69 5.02 1.21
N ASP A 181 -10.46 5.57 2.41
CA ASP A 181 -11.51 6.19 3.22
C ASP A 181 -11.66 7.66 2.80
N CYS A 182 -12.45 7.90 1.77
CA CYS A 182 -12.63 9.25 1.21
C CYS A 182 -13.21 10.22 2.23
N ASP A 183 -14.16 9.78 3.06
CA ASP A 183 -14.79 10.65 4.05
C ASP A 183 -13.78 11.12 5.11
N ALA A 184 -12.90 10.24 5.58
CA ALA A 184 -11.85 10.60 6.52
C ALA A 184 -10.88 11.62 5.94
N PHE A 185 -10.45 11.46 4.67
CA PHE A 185 -9.52 12.39 4.04
C PHE A 185 -10.17 13.72 3.65
N GLU A 186 -11.42 13.73 3.24
CA GLU A 186 -12.18 14.96 2.99
C GLU A 186 -12.47 15.74 4.27
N ALA A 187 -12.68 15.03 5.40
CA ALA A 187 -12.94 15.63 6.72
C ALA A 187 -11.67 16.05 7.46
N GLY A 188 -10.49 15.77 6.92
CA GLY A 188 -9.21 16.11 7.53
C GLY A 188 -9.10 17.61 7.85
N ARG A 189 -8.49 17.94 8.99
CA ARG A 189 -8.31 19.33 9.45
C ARG A 189 -6.83 19.66 9.58
N PRO A 190 -6.39 20.85 9.11
CA PRO A 190 -5.00 21.26 9.27
C PRO A 190 -4.56 21.21 10.73
N MET A 191 -3.37 20.66 10.96
CA MET A 191 -2.76 20.58 12.30
C MET A 191 -2.22 21.95 12.70
N ALA A 192 -2.52 22.42 13.91
CA ALA A 192 -2.12 23.73 14.41
C ALA A 192 -0.61 24.03 14.30
N LYS A 193 0.23 22.99 14.50
CA LYS A 193 1.70 23.09 14.36
C LYS A 193 2.21 23.42 12.95
N PHE A 194 1.35 23.32 11.93
CA PHE A 194 1.67 23.65 10.54
C PHE A 194 0.87 24.84 10.00
N ALA A 195 0.08 25.51 10.85
CA ALA A 195 -0.68 26.71 10.51
C ALA A 195 0.15 27.97 10.77
N ASP A 196 1.41 28.00 10.32
CA ASP A 196 2.42 29.04 10.60
C ASP A 196 2.78 29.89 9.37
N GLY A 197 1.96 29.80 8.32
CA GLY A 197 2.19 30.54 7.06
C GLY A 197 3.21 29.91 6.11
N MET A 198 3.76 28.74 6.45
CA MET A 198 4.64 28.01 5.56
C MET A 198 3.84 27.23 4.51
N THR A 199 4.39 27.12 3.30
CA THR A 199 3.84 26.29 2.24
C THR A 199 4.40 24.87 2.36
N ASN A 200 3.57 23.90 2.74
CA ASN A 200 3.97 22.55 3.04
C ASN A 200 3.86 21.63 1.81
N ILE A 201 4.97 21.02 1.40
CA ILE A 201 4.99 19.84 0.53
C ILE A 201 4.99 18.62 1.46
N LEU A 202 4.06 17.68 1.25
CA LEU A 202 3.97 16.45 2.03
C LEU A 202 4.45 15.27 1.20
N SER A 203 5.28 14.41 1.78
CA SER A 203 5.56 13.08 1.27
C SER A 203 5.33 12.05 2.37
N VAL A 204 4.54 11.02 2.09
CA VAL A 204 4.21 9.93 3.03
C VAL A 204 4.73 8.61 2.47
N GLY A 205 5.25 7.76 3.32
CA GLY A 205 5.63 6.39 2.94
C GLY A 205 6.87 5.89 3.67
N ARG A 206 7.16 4.59 3.47
CA ARG A 206 8.37 4.00 4.06
C ARG A 206 9.62 4.68 3.51
N LEU A 207 10.56 5.00 4.39
CA LEU A 207 11.85 5.58 4.01
C LEU A 207 12.76 4.49 3.42
N GLU A 208 12.47 4.13 2.17
CA GLU A 208 13.19 3.15 1.35
C GLU A 208 13.54 3.75 -0.01
N HIS A 209 14.65 3.32 -0.60
CA HIS A 209 15.14 3.85 -1.88
C HIS A 209 14.10 3.77 -3.02
N ARG A 210 13.31 2.70 -3.08
CA ARG A 210 12.26 2.53 -4.10
C ARG A 210 11.18 3.61 -4.06
N ASN A 211 11.00 4.28 -2.92
CA ASN A 211 9.99 5.33 -2.75
C ASN A 211 10.49 6.72 -3.15
N GLY A 212 11.77 6.84 -3.57
CA GLY A 212 12.31 8.04 -4.22
C GLY A 212 12.34 9.29 -3.35
N ILE A 213 12.45 9.15 -2.03
CA ILE A 213 12.53 10.28 -1.09
C ILE A 213 13.78 11.12 -1.34
N ASP A 214 14.88 10.51 -1.79
CA ASP A 214 16.08 11.19 -2.25
C ASP A 214 15.77 12.21 -3.35
N LEU A 215 15.02 11.82 -4.37
CA LEU A 215 14.58 12.68 -5.46
C LEU A 215 13.69 13.83 -4.96
N VAL A 216 12.76 13.52 -4.04
CA VAL A 216 11.87 14.53 -3.44
C VAL A 216 12.67 15.58 -2.68
N ILE A 217 13.70 15.17 -1.89
CA ILE A 217 14.58 16.07 -1.15
C ILE A 217 15.37 16.98 -2.11
N ASP A 218 15.97 16.40 -3.16
CA ASP A 218 16.77 17.16 -4.12
C ASP A 218 15.91 18.18 -4.90
N ALA A 219 14.73 17.77 -5.36
CA ALA A 219 13.80 18.66 -6.05
C ALA A 219 13.25 19.76 -5.14
N PHE A 220 12.93 19.43 -3.88
CA PHE A 220 12.57 20.43 -2.87
C PHE A 220 13.69 21.45 -2.69
N ALA A 221 14.95 20.99 -2.57
CA ALA A 221 16.10 21.86 -2.36
C ALA A 221 16.29 22.85 -3.52
N LEU A 222 15.99 22.46 -4.77
CA LEU A 222 16.01 23.37 -5.91
C LEU A 222 14.97 24.48 -5.77
N LEU A 223 13.72 24.15 -5.45
CA LEU A 223 12.62 25.12 -5.31
C LEU A 223 12.81 26.01 -4.07
N ALA A 224 13.34 25.46 -3.00
CA ALA A 224 13.48 26.15 -1.71
C ALA A 224 14.53 27.28 -1.71
N ARG A 225 15.40 27.36 -2.73
CA ARG A 225 16.40 28.43 -2.87
C ARG A 225 15.73 29.80 -2.95
N ASP A 226 14.70 29.90 -3.76
CA ASP A 226 14.02 31.17 -4.08
C ASP A 226 12.68 31.30 -3.34
N ARG A 227 12.30 30.31 -2.51
CA ARG A 227 11.04 30.26 -1.78
C ARG A 227 11.27 29.99 -0.29
N PRO A 228 11.51 31.05 0.52
CA PRO A 228 11.85 30.90 1.95
C PRO A 228 10.72 30.31 2.80
N THR A 229 9.47 30.41 2.36
CA THR A 229 8.30 29.85 3.05
C THR A 229 8.01 28.40 2.68
N LEU A 230 8.77 27.79 1.74
CA LEU A 230 8.54 26.40 1.35
C LEU A 230 9.13 25.43 2.39
N ARG A 231 8.37 24.43 2.81
CA ARG A 231 8.76 23.39 3.78
C ARG A 231 8.40 22.00 3.25
N LEU A 232 9.29 21.03 3.48
CA LEU A 232 9.06 19.62 3.15
C LEU A 232 8.77 18.84 4.44
N LEU A 233 7.62 18.14 4.45
CA LEU A 233 7.19 17.23 5.51
C LEU A 233 7.36 15.79 5.03
N LEU A 234 8.23 15.03 5.69
CA LEU A 234 8.51 13.62 5.40
C LEU A 234 7.90 12.75 6.50
N ALA A 235 6.79 12.07 6.20
CA ALA A 235 6.08 11.21 7.14
C ALA A 235 6.33 9.74 6.81
N GLY A 236 6.96 9.04 7.72
CA GLY A 236 7.29 7.63 7.61
C GLY A 236 8.58 7.26 8.32
N GLU A 237 8.80 5.95 8.41
CA GLU A 237 10.01 5.34 8.93
C GLU A 237 10.56 4.32 7.95
N GLY A 238 11.82 3.95 8.09
CA GLY A 238 12.42 2.92 7.24
C GLY A 238 13.95 2.90 7.30
N PRO A 239 14.54 1.86 6.70
CA PRO A 239 15.99 1.62 6.79
C PRO A 239 16.86 2.72 6.17
N SER A 240 16.29 3.54 5.27
CA SER A 240 17.04 4.63 4.61
C SER A 240 16.95 5.97 5.35
N ARG A 241 16.34 6.04 6.55
CA ARG A 241 16.16 7.29 7.30
C ARG A 241 17.49 8.02 7.50
N ALA A 242 18.50 7.34 8.05
CA ALA A 242 19.81 7.95 8.28
C ALA A 242 20.48 8.46 6.99
N THR A 243 20.26 7.78 5.86
CA THR A 243 20.75 8.20 4.54
C THR A 243 20.10 9.53 4.12
N TYR A 244 18.79 9.67 4.31
CA TYR A 244 18.08 10.90 3.95
C TYR A 244 18.37 12.05 4.91
N GLU A 245 18.54 11.80 6.21
CA GLU A 245 19.00 12.79 7.17
C GLU A 245 20.41 13.29 6.80
N ALA A 246 21.31 12.39 6.39
CA ALA A 246 22.65 12.78 5.90
C ALA A 246 22.59 13.55 4.56
N GLN A 247 21.62 13.25 3.67
CA GLN A 247 21.39 14.03 2.44
C GLN A 247 20.94 15.44 2.79
N VAL A 248 19.97 15.60 3.68
CA VAL A 248 19.49 16.90 4.15
C VAL A 248 20.61 17.70 4.84
N GLY A 249 21.46 17.04 5.64
CA GLY A 249 22.60 17.69 6.31
C GLY A 249 23.67 18.26 5.37
N ARG A 250 23.67 17.91 4.08
CA ARG A 250 24.54 18.50 3.06
C ARG A 250 23.96 19.75 2.40
N LEU A 251 22.67 20.03 2.63
CA LEU A 251 22.02 21.23 2.10
C LEU A 251 22.46 22.48 2.89
N PRO A 252 22.36 23.68 2.29
CA PRO A 252 22.49 24.91 3.04
C PRO A 252 21.56 24.91 4.27
N THR A 253 22.07 25.41 5.41
CA THR A 253 21.32 25.40 6.69
C THR A 253 19.93 26.02 6.54
N SER A 254 19.82 27.13 5.77
CA SER A 254 18.52 27.78 5.50
C SER A 254 17.50 26.91 4.77
N ILE A 255 17.93 25.86 4.08
CA ILE A 255 17.07 24.86 3.40
C ILE A 255 16.89 23.64 4.29
N ALA A 256 17.98 23.13 4.88
CA ALA A 256 17.96 21.91 5.70
C ALA A 256 16.97 22.01 6.87
N THR A 257 16.90 23.15 7.55
CA THR A 257 15.97 23.40 8.66
C THR A 257 14.49 23.39 8.28
N ARG A 258 14.19 23.42 6.99
CA ARG A 258 12.81 23.35 6.45
C ARG A 258 12.42 21.96 5.98
N VAL A 259 13.28 20.95 6.12
CA VAL A 259 12.94 19.53 5.92
C VAL A 259 12.65 18.92 7.28
N VAL A 260 11.41 18.46 7.48
CA VAL A 260 10.93 17.94 8.77
C VAL A 260 10.62 16.45 8.64
N PHE A 261 11.36 15.62 9.36
CA PHE A 261 11.08 14.19 9.49
C PHE A 261 10.07 13.99 10.62
N LEU A 262 8.87 13.52 10.28
CA LEU A 262 7.75 13.37 11.21
C LEU A 262 7.73 11.99 11.90
N GLY A 263 8.55 11.05 11.42
CA GLY A 263 8.47 9.66 11.89
C GLY A 263 7.24 8.94 11.35
N ALA A 264 6.92 7.79 11.94
CA ALA A 264 5.73 7.02 11.60
C ALA A 264 4.47 7.77 12.03
N VAL A 265 3.55 8.00 11.07
CA VAL A 265 2.27 8.65 11.35
C VAL A 265 1.16 7.63 11.23
N TRP A 266 0.44 7.43 12.33
CA TRP A 266 -0.72 6.55 12.41
C TRP A 266 -1.91 7.30 13.03
N GLY A 267 -3.10 7.16 12.44
CA GLY A 267 -4.36 7.74 12.96
C GLY A 267 -4.60 9.22 12.61
N GLU A 268 -3.55 10.02 12.42
CA GLU A 268 -3.66 11.45 12.10
C GLU A 268 -3.35 11.79 10.64
N ARG A 269 -3.33 10.77 9.77
CA ARG A 269 -2.86 10.94 8.39
C ARG A 269 -3.72 11.91 7.59
N ALA A 270 -5.05 11.85 7.71
CA ALA A 270 -5.97 12.78 7.05
C ALA A 270 -5.69 14.25 7.44
N ASN A 271 -5.41 14.51 8.73
CA ASN A 271 -5.06 15.86 9.21
C ASN A 271 -3.71 16.32 8.67
N LEU A 272 -2.77 15.39 8.49
CA LEU A 272 -1.48 15.70 7.89
C LEU A 272 -1.61 16.07 6.41
N TYR A 273 -2.44 15.33 5.64
CA TYR A 273 -2.75 15.71 4.26
C TYR A 273 -3.46 17.06 4.20
N ALA A 274 -4.43 17.33 5.09
CA ALA A 274 -5.09 18.63 5.17
C ALA A 274 -4.15 19.79 5.55
N SER A 275 -2.97 19.50 6.15
CA SER A 275 -1.94 20.49 6.47
C SER A 275 -0.99 20.79 5.30
N ALA A 276 -1.12 20.06 4.18
CA ALA A 276 -0.25 20.18 3.02
C ALA A 276 -0.88 21.06 1.93
N HIS A 277 -0.05 21.62 1.06
CA HIS A 277 -0.45 22.38 -0.13
C HIS A 277 -0.30 21.56 -1.40
N CYS A 278 0.60 20.59 -1.43
CA CYS A 278 0.67 19.55 -2.44
C CYS A 278 1.25 18.26 -1.85
N PHE A 279 1.05 17.16 -2.58
CA PHE A 279 1.61 15.86 -2.22
C PHE A 279 2.72 15.45 -3.18
N ALA A 280 3.86 14.97 -2.66
CA ALA A 280 5.01 14.53 -3.42
C ALA A 280 5.15 13.01 -3.36
N LEU A 281 4.92 12.33 -4.49
CA LEU A 281 5.03 10.88 -4.65
C LEU A 281 6.26 10.53 -5.51
N GLY A 282 7.40 10.26 -4.86
CA GLY A 282 8.67 9.95 -5.53
C GLY A 282 8.82 8.50 -5.98
N ALA A 283 7.80 7.65 -5.82
CA ALA A 283 7.90 6.22 -6.06
C ALA A 283 8.35 5.88 -7.48
N ARG A 284 9.46 5.13 -7.60
CA ARG A 284 10.06 4.70 -8.89
C ARG A 284 9.32 3.53 -9.53
N LYS A 285 8.51 2.82 -8.77
CA LYS A 285 7.68 1.69 -9.22
C LYS A 285 6.33 1.76 -8.56
N ALA A 286 5.28 1.61 -9.35
CA ALA A 286 3.93 1.63 -8.85
C ALA A 286 3.13 0.42 -9.35
N SER A 287 2.50 -0.30 -8.41
CA SER A 287 1.47 -1.27 -8.74
C SER A 287 0.08 -0.64 -8.75
N PHE A 288 -0.17 0.31 -7.85
CA PHE A 288 -1.46 0.99 -7.69
C PHE A 288 -1.29 2.40 -7.10
N SER A 289 -0.80 2.54 -5.87
CA SER A 289 -0.61 3.74 -5.06
C SER A 289 -1.87 4.26 -4.34
N ILE A 290 -2.09 3.74 -3.14
CA ILE A 290 -3.12 4.26 -2.21
C ILE A 290 -2.81 5.73 -1.84
N LEU A 291 -1.53 6.08 -1.66
CA LEU A 291 -1.10 7.42 -1.27
C LEU A 291 -1.51 8.51 -2.29
N LEU A 292 -1.53 8.16 -3.58
CA LEU A 292 -2.05 9.06 -4.61
C LEU A 292 -3.55 9.32 -4.40
N LEU A 293 -4.34 8.26 -4.14
CA LEU A 293 -5.77 8.38 -3.88
C LEU A 293 -6.07 9.17 -2.60
N GLU A 294 -5.26 9.03 -1.56
CA GLU A 294 -5.36 9.82 -0.34
C GLU A 294 -5.13 11.31 -0.61
N GLY A 295 -4.11 11.62 -1.43
CA GLY A 295 -3.86 13.00 -1.87
C GLY A 295 -5.05 13.57 -2.65
N LEU A 296 -5.60 12.82 -3.61
CA LEU A 296 -6.77 13.22 -4.39
C LEU A 296 -8.03 13.38 -3.52
N ALA A 297 -8.28 12.47 -2.58
CA ALA A 297 -9.39 12.55 -1.64
C ALA A 297 -9.29 13.79 -0.74
N SER A 298 -8.07 14.17 -0.34
CA SER A 298 -7.81 15.40 0.42
C SER A 298 -7.87 16.67 -0.44
N GLY A 299 -8.09 16.58 -1.75
CA GLY A 299 -8.11 17.69 -2.68
C GLY A 299 -6.73 18.25 -3.03
N LEU A 300 -5.65 17.55 -2.74
CA LEU A 300 -4.30 17.97 -3.09
C LEU A 300 -3.96 17.67 -4.54
N ARG A 301 -3.23 18.57 -5.20
CA ARG A 301 -2.48 18.22 -6.39
C ARG A 301 -1.29 17.33 -6.01
N VAL A 302 -1.01 16.36 -6.85
CA VAL A 302 0.03 15.35 -6.58
C VAL A 302 1.11 15.42 -7.63
N ALA A 303 2.34 15.73 -7.24
CA ALA A 303 3.51 15.56 -8.10
C ALA A 303 3.98 14.10 -8.04
N ALA A 304 4.17 13.47 -9.18
CA ALA A 304 4.57 12.07 -9.23
C ALA A 304 5.64 11.80 -10.29
N LEU A 305 6.41 10.71 -10.07
CA LEU A 305 7.35 10.20 -11.04
C LEU A 305 6.66 9.17 -11.94
N PRO A 306 6.80 9.25 -13.28
CA PRO A 306 6.36 8.19 -14.17
C PRO A 306 7.30 6.98 -14.03
N GLY A 307 6.98 6.10 -13.08
CA GLY A 307 7.77 4.91 -12.78
C GLY A 307 7.35 3.69 -13.59
N GLU A 308 8.11 2.58 -13.43
CA GLU A 308 7.70 1.29 -13.98
C GLU A 308 6.31 0.88 -13.41
N GLY A 309 5.39 0.50 -14.28
CA GLY A 309 4.03 0.08 -13.94
C GLY A 309 3.01 1.21 -13.88
N THR A 310 3.42 2.48 -13.78
CA THR A 310 2.52 3.63 -13.60
C THR A 310 1.41 3.70 -14.66
N ALA A 311 1.74 3.50 -15.94
CA ALA A 311 0.78 3.57 -17.04
C ALA A 311 -0.37 2.54 -16.96
N ARG A 312 -0.20 1.48 -16.16
CA ARG A 312 -1.16 0.40 -15.96
C ARG A 312 -1.54 0.21 -14.48
N ALA A 313 -1.15 1.16 -13.63
CA ALA A 313 -1.40 1.11 -12.19
C ALA A 313 -2.83 1.56 -11.82
N GLY A 314 -3.53 2.24 -12.72
CA GLY A 314 -4.90 2.69 -12.55
C GLY A 314 -5.14 4.07 -13.17
N ASP A 315 -6.38 4.39 -13.44
CA ASP A 315 -6.79 5.65 -14.09
C ASP A 315 -6.61 6.89 -13.21
N HIS A 316 -6.53 6.73 -11.89
CA HIS A 316 -6.26 7.82 -10.94
C HIS A 316 -4.91 8.52 -11.16
N TRP A 317 -3.96 7.88 -11.84
CA TRP A 317 -2.70 8.49 -12.24
C TRP A 317 -2.85 9.61 -13.27
N SER A 318 -3.97 9.69 -13.99
CA SER A 318 -4.25 10.76 -14.96
C SER A 318 -4.36 12.15 -14.33
N LEU A 319 -4.61 12.23 -13.02
CA LEU A 319 -4.71 13.49 -12.27
C LEU A 319 -3.38 13.89 -11.59
N ALA A 320 -2.32 13.11 -11.73
CA ALA A 320 -1.02 13.44 -11.18
C ALA A 320 -0.24 14.37 -12.13
N GLU A 321 0.48 15.34 -11.56
CA GLU A 321 1.47 16.17 -12.24
C GLU A 321 2.74 15.35 -12.45
N LEU A 322 2.83 14.66 -13.58
CA LEU A 322 3.94 13.77 -13.86
C LEU A 322 5.21 14.54 -14.23
N ALA A 323 6.33 14.17 -13.60
CA ALA A 323 7.65 14.63 -14.01
C ALA A 323 8.02 14.05 -15.38
N GLN A 324 8.76 14.80 -16.20
CA GLN A 324 9.16 14.33 -17.53
C GLN A 324 10.27 13.25 -17.47
N SER A 325 11.04 13.25 -16.39
CA SER A 325 12.11 12.28 -16.14
C SER A 325 12.36 12.13 -14.63
N GLY A 326 13.25 11.20 -14.26
CA GLY A 326 13.68 10.96 -12.87
C GLY A 326 14.78 11.91 -12.39
N THR A 327 14.98 13.08 -13.00
CA THR A 327 15.96 14.09 -12.51
C THR A 327 15.33 15.02 -11.49
N PRO A 328 16.12 15.59 -10.57
CA PRO A 328 15.62 16.58 -9.59
C PRO A 328 14.93 17.77 -10.24
N GLU A 329 15.46 18.27 -11.38
CA GLU A 329 14.91 19.43 -12.10
C GLU A 329 13.55 19.11 -12.69
N ALA A 330 13.39 17.96 -13.32
CA ALA A 330 12.11 17.53 -13.91
C ALA A 330 11.05 17.29 -12.81
N TYR A 331 11.47 16.74 -11.67
CA TYR A 331 10.56 16.51 -10.56
C TYR A 331 10.22 17.83 -9.84
N ALA A 332 11.17 18.79 -9.73
CA ALA A 332 10.90 20.13 -9.23
C ALA A 332 9.87 20.87 -10.07
N ALA A 333 9.95 20.75 -11.40
CA ALA A 333 8.94 21.32 -12.31
C ALA A 333 7.54 20.68 -12.10
N ALA A 334 7.46 19.39 -11.80
CA ALA A 334 6.19 18.74 -11.46
C ALA A 334 5.67 19.23 -10.08
N LEU A 335 6.54 19.36 -9.08
CA LEU A 335 6.19 19.93 -7.77
C LEU A 335 5.68 21.38 -7.92
N GLU A 336 6.28 22.18 -8.78
CA GLU A 336 5.85 23.54 -9.03
C GLU A 336 4.43 23.61 -9.60
N ARG A 337 4.10 22.73 -10.56
CA ARG A 337 2.71 22.60 -11.07
C ARG A 337 1.75 22.14 -9.97
N ALA A 338 2.19 21.18 -9.12
CA ALA A 338 1.37 20.69 -8.01
C ALA A 338 1.17 21.72 -6.90
N LEU A 339 2.05 22.69 -6.75
CA LEU A 339 1.91 23.82 -5.81
C LEU A 339 0.95 24.90 -6.30
N ALA A 340 0.52 24.86 -7.57
CA ALA A 340 -0.50 25.76 -8.05
C ALA A 340 -1.83 25.50 -7.31
N PRO A 341 -2.58 26.57 -6.94
CA PRO A 341 -3.87 26.41 -6.28
C PRO A 341 -4.79 25.48 -7.06
N ALA A 342 -5.42 24.54 -6.36
CA ALA A 342 -6.43 23.70 -6.97
C ALA A 342 -7.71 24.51 -7.21
N ASP A 343 -8.15 24.60 -8.44
CA ASP A 343 -9.44 25.20 -8.78
C ASP A 343 -10.61 24.24 -8.48
N GLN A 344 -11.84 24.73 -8.55
CA GLN A 344 -13.03 23.94 -8.23
C GLN A 344 -13.22 22.74 -9.14
N THR A 345 -12.80 22.83 -10.40
CA THR A 345 -12.88 21.75 -11.39
C THR A 345 -11.93 20.63 -10.99
N TYR A 346 -10.66 20.95 -10.70
CA TYR A 346 -9.70 19.96 -10.22
C TYR A 346 -10.16 19.28 -8.93
N LEU A 347 -10.66 20.06 -7.96
CA LEU A 347 -11.16 19.52 -6.68
C LEU A 347 -12.30 18.52 -6.88
N ALA A 348 -13.24 18.86 -7.78
CA ALA A 348 -14.35 17.96 -8.12
C ALA A 348 -13.87 16.68 -8.78
N ASP A 349 -12.96 16.78 -9.76
CA ASP A 349 -12.42 15.63 -10.50
C ASP A 349 -11.56 14.74 -9.58
N ALA A 350 -10.72 15.32 -8.73
CA ALA A 350 -9.86 14.60 -7.80
C ALA A 350 -10.70 13.78 -6.80
N ARG A 351 -11.71 14.40 -6.19
CA ARG A 351 -12.62 13.72 -5.26
C ARG A 351 -13.46 12.66 -5.98
N ALA A 352 -14.02 12.96 -7.15
CA ALA A 352 -14.78 12.01 -7.94
C ALA A 352 -13.93 10.78 -8.32
N MET A 353 -12.67 10.99 -8.68
CA MET A 353 -11.73 9.91 -8.95
C MET A 353 -11.46 9.07 -7.70
N ALA A 354 -11.14 9.68 -6.56
CA ALA A 354 -10.90 8.97 -5.31
C ALA A 354 -12.13 8.16 -4.87
N ARG A 355 -13.34 8.73 -5.00
CA ARG A 355 -14.62 8.07 -4.67
C ARG A 355 -14.89 6.81 -5.49
N ARG A 356 -14.27 6.61 -6.65
CA ARG A 356 -14.36 5.34 -7.40
C ARG A 356 -13.69 4.18 -6.64
N TYR A 357 -12.75 4.50 -5.76
CA TYR A 357 -11.99 3.58 -4.93
C TYR A 357 -12.38 3.64 -3.44
N ASP A 358 -13.51 4.29 -3.12
CA ASP A 358 -14.04 4.28 -1.76
C ASP A 358 -14.37 2.86 -1.29
N TRP A 359 -14.16 2.59 -0.01
CA TRP A 359 -14.43 1.27 0.57
C TRP A 359 -15.87 0.80 0.35
N GLY A 360 -16.83 1.71 0.33
CA GLY A 360 -18.23 1.40 0.02
C GLY A 360 -18.43 0.84 -1.39
N ARG A 361 -17.50 1.07 -2.32
CA ARG A 361 -17.52 0.51 -3.68
C ARG A 361 -16.60 -0.70 -3.85
N ILE A 362 -15.52 -0.75 -3.10
CA ILE A 362 -14.52 -1.82 -3.20
C ILE A 362 -14.99 -3.09 -2.50
N VAL A 363 -15.53 -2.96 -1.27
CA VAL A 363 -15.95 -4.12 -0.47
C VAL A 363 -17.03 -4.97 -1.14
N PRO A 364 -18.12 -4.41 -1.72
CA PRO A 364 -19.11 -5.22 -2.43
C PRO A 364 -18.49 -6.07 -3.54
N ARG A 365 -17.56 -5.52 -4.34
CA ARG A 365 -16.88 -6.26 -5.41
C ARG A 365 -16.01 -7.40 -4.87
N ILE A 366 -15.34 -7.22 -3.72
CA ILE A 366 -14.58 -8.30 -3.08
C ILE A 366 -15.53 -9.38 -2.56
N ARG A 367 -16.69 -9.00 -2.01
CA ARG A 367 -17.73 -9.93 -1.55
C ARG A 367 -18.30 -10.77 -2.71
N ASP A 368 -18.49 -10.17 -3.89
CA ASP A 368 -18.90 -10.89 -5.09
C ASP A 368 -17.88 -11.98 -5.45
N VAL A 369 -16.59 -11.67 -5.43
CA VAL A 369 -15.51 -12.66 -5.65
C VAL A 369 -15.53 -13.78 -4.60
N TYR A 370 -15.85 -13.47 -3.33
CA TYR A 370 -16.01 -14.47 -2.29
C TYR A 370 -17.20 -15.40 -2.60
N GLY A 371 -18.33 -14.82 -3.00
CA GLY A 371 -19.53 -15.58 -3.42
C GLY A 371 -19.22 -16.53 -4.58
N GLU A 372 -18.53 -16.04 -5.61
CA GLU A 372 -18.08 -16.84 -6.75
C GLU A 372 -17.13 -17.99 -6.34
N ALA A 373 -16.21 -17.71 -5.40
CA ALA A 373 -15.25 -18.72 -4.93
C ALA A 373 -15.96 -19.84 -4.14
N LEU A 374 -16.94 -19.49 -3.33
CA LEU A 374 -17.76 -20.47 -2.60
C LEU A 374 -18.63 -21.30 -3.54
N ALA A 375 -19.27 -20.67 -4.53
CA ALA A 375 -20.11 -21.36 -5.51
C ALA A 375 -19.30 -22.35 -6.37
N ALA A 376 -18.09 -21.97 -6.79
CA ALA A 376 -17.22 -22.84 -7.60
C ALA A 376 -16.86 -24.15 -6.88
N ARG A 377 -16.74 -24.14 -5.54
CA ARG A 377 -16.47 -25.34 -4.75
C ARG A 377 -17.68 -26.30 -4.68
N LEU A 378 -18.89 -25.77 -4.72
CA LEU A 378 -20.10 -26.62 -4.67
C LEU A 378 -20.31 -27.38 -5.97
N MET A 379 -19.63 -26.97 -7.05
CA MET A 379 -19.72 -27.57 -8.39
C MET A 379 -18.55 -28.53 -8.71
N SER A 380 -17.51 -28.57 -7.89
CA SER A 380 -16.30 -29.39 -8.02
C SER A 380 -16.36 -30.64 -7.12
#